data_77d5c81a2f514d99785779ae2c3a778d
#
_entry.id   77d5c81a2f514d99785779ae2c3a778d
#
_cell.length_a   1.000
_cell.length_b   1.000
_cell.length_c   1.000
_cell.angle_alpha   90.00
_cell.angle_beta   90.00
_cell.angle_gamma   90.00
#
_symmetry.space_group_name_H-M   'P 1'
#
loop_
_entity.id
_entity.type
_entity.pdbx_description
1 polymer ?
#
loop_
_entity_poly.entity_id
_entity_poly.type
_entity_poly.pdbx_seq_one_letter_code
_entity_poly.pdbx_strand_id
1 'polypeptide(L)'
;MRRFFIRSKHSTTHNGSNIMFRPQIKVCDCTIRDGGLMNNSKFTLETVRNIYAACSAAGVDIIELGYRNSKDHFSPDKYGAWRFCDEDMLAKATEGVPKTAKIAVMQDAHKASEDDVLPKSESIVDIIRVATYVKDIDKAIALANSATKKGYEATINIMAISHVLERDLDEALQQIETETSVVACYIVDSFGSLYSEDIDYLVHKFQRYLRTKEIGIHCHNSMQLAFANTIEAIIKNVNYLDGTLYGLGRAAGNCPLELLMGFLKNPKFNILPIFESIESTILPLRKEMEWGYNVPYMIAGKLNIHPLDAMKYVDAQRDGSKVDGFVKFYERMRAEDVST
;
A
#
# COMPACT_ATOMS: atom_id res chain seq x y z
N MET A 1 20.76 -31.96 39.78
CA MET A 1 19.99 -31.03 38.94
C MET A 1 20.03 -29.65 39.59
N ARG A 2 20.88 -28.76 39.12
CA ARG A 2 20.99 -27.37 39.61
C ARG A 2 20.51 -26.43 38.54
N ARG A 3 19.45 -25.67 38.85
CA ARG A 3 18.94 -24.59 38.00
C ARG A 3 19.88 -23.39 38.09
N PHE A 4 20.44 -22.95 37.00
CA PHE A 4 21.11 -21.66 36.88
C PHE A 4 20.08 -20.58 36.51
N PHE A 5 19.76 -19.70 37.43
CA PHE A 5 19.14 -18.42 37.16
C PHE A 5 20.25 -17.38 36.98
N ILE A 6 20.42 -16.89 35.79
CA ILE A 6 21.24 -15.70 35.57
C ILE A 6 20.29 -14.50 35.51
N ARG A 7 20.24 -13.75 36.60
CA ARG A 7 19.74 -12.38 36.59
C ARG A 7 20.89 -11.47 36.16
N SER A 8 20.83 -10.90 34.96
CA SER A 8 21.64 -9.75 34.62
C SER A 8 20.76 -8.49 34.68
N LYS A 9 20.91 -7.74 35.78
CA LYS A 9 20.48 -6.33 35.83
C LYS A 9 21.56 -5.51 35.16
N HIS A 10 21.26 -5.03 33.95
CA HIS A 10 21.95 -3.86 33.40
C HIS A 10 20.87 -2.83 33.09
N SER A 11 20.69 -1.90 33.98
CA SER A 11 19.99 -0.65 33.71
C SER A 11 20.98 0.26 32.97
N THR A 12 20.91 0.28 31.66
CA THR A 12 21.44 1.40 30.90
C THR A 12 20.25 2.25 30.47
N THR A 13 20.06 3.37 31.14
CA THR A 13 19.21 4.46 30.70
C THR A 13 19.79 5.05 29.43
N HIS A 14 19.41 4.49 28.29
CA HIS A 14 19.53 5.18 27.01
C HIS A 14 18.30 6.08 26.88
N ASN A 15 18.52 7.39 27.04
CA ASN A 15 17.66 8.46 26.54
C ASN A 15 17.69 8.48 24.99
N GLY A 16 17.42 7.36 24.34
CA GLY A 16 17.06 7.30 22.94
C GLY A 16 15.55 7.53 22.86
N SER A 17 15.14 8.63 22.22
CA SER A 17 13.76 8.77 21.76
C SER A 17 13.32 7.43 21.17
N ASN A 18 12.22 6.88 21.68
CA ASN A 18 11.79 5.53 21.31
C ASN A 18 11.29 5.57 19.86
N ILE A 19 12.20 5.39 18.90
CA ILE A 19 11.94 5.47 17.44
C ILE A 19 10.76 4.61 17.01
N MET A 20 10.51 3.51 17.76
CA MET A 20 9.45 2.55 17.47
C MET A 20 8.07 2.98 18.01
N PHE A 21 8.00 4.04 18.81
CA PHE A 21 6.73 4.56 19.32
C PHE A 21 6.66 6.07 19.10
N ARG A 22 6.00 6.47 18.03
CA ARG A 22 5.64 7.86 17.75
C ARG A 22 4.12 7.95 17.61
N PRO A 23 3.44 8.84 18.35
CA PRO A 23 1.97 9.02 18.28
C PRO A 23 1.49 9.44 16.88
N GLN A 24 2.37 10.07 16.10
CA GLN A 24 2.08 10.55 14.74
C GLN A 24 1.97 9.40 13.73
N ILE A 25 2.57 8.24 14.00
CA ILE A 25 2.52 7.11 13.07
C ILE A 25 1.06 6.67 12.87
N LYS A 26 0.70 6.58 11.59
CA LYS A 26 -0.56 6.05 11.09
C LYS A 26 -0.29 4.82 10.24
N VAL A 27 -0.90 3.71 10.60
CA VAL A 27 -0.84 2.47 9.84
C VAL A 27 -2.09 2.36 8.98
N CYS A 28 -1.89 2.12 7.69
CA CYS A 28 -2.94 1.89 6.71
C CYS A 28 -2.92 0.43 6.25
N ASP A 29 -4.04 -0.27 6.43
CA ASP A 29 -4.25 -1.55 5.76
C ASP A 29 -4.71 -1.31 4.32
N CYS A 30 -3.99 -1.91 3.36
CA CYS A 30 -4.30 -1.85 1.94
C CYS A 30 -4.69 -3.22 1.35
N THR A 31 -5.04 -4.20 2.19
CA THR A 31 -5.25 -5.60 1.78
C THR A 31 -6.26 -5.73 0.66
N ILE A 32 -7.43 -5.11 0.79
CA ILE A 32 -8.50 -5.21 -0.22
C ILE A 32 -8.16 -4.43 -1.47
N ARG A 33 -7.60 -3.24 -1.33
CA ARG A 33 -7.28 -2.38 -2.48
C ARG A 33 -6.19 -3.04 -3.34
N ASP A 34 -5.05 -3.42 -2.75
CA ASP A 34 -3.90 -3.96 -3.50
C ASP A 34 -4.12 -5.42 -3.89
N GLY A 35 -4.63 -6.25 -2.97
CA GLY A 35 -5.01 -7.62 -3.27
C GLY A 35 -6.07 -7.72 -4.37
N GLY A 36 -6.93 -6.71 -4.50
CA GLY A 36 -7.91 -6.60 -5.58
C GLY A 36 -7.31 -6.53 -6.98
N LEU A 37 -6.03 -6.21 -7.11
CA LEU A 37 -5.33 -6.27 -8.40
C LEU A 37 -5.10 -7.71 -8.87
N MET A 38 -5.13 -8.69 -7.96
CA MET A 38 -4.96 -10.10 -8.26
C MET A 38 -6.25 -10.77 -8.76
N ASN A 39 -7.42 -10.29 -8.34
CA ASN A 39 -8.71 -10.91 -8.64
C ASN A 39 -9.73 -9.96 -9.29
N ASN A 40 -9.26 -8.90 -9.94
CA ASN A 40 -10.11 -7.86 -10.52
C ASN A 40 -11.08 -7.22 -9.49
N SER A 41 -10.65 -7.08 -8.25
CA SER A 41 -11.44 -6.54 -7.13
C SER A 41 -12.70 -7.35 -6.79
N LYS A 42 -12.66 -8.67 -7.01
CA LYS A 42 -13.78 -9.61 -6.82
C LYS A 42 -13.73 -10.33 -5.46
N PHE A 43 -13.32 -9.65 -4.40
CA PHE A 43 -13.49 -10.19 -3.05
C PHE A 43 -14.97 -10.29 -2.68
N THR A 44 -15.34 -11.35 -1.93
CA THR A 44 -16.69 -11.47 -1.39
C THR A 44 -16.92 -10.41 -0.30
N LEU A 45 -18.18 -10.06 -0.08
CA LEU A 45 -18.53 -9.16 1.03
C LEU A 45 -18.06 -9.70 2.38
N GLU A 46 -18.16 -11.01 2.59
CA GLU A 46 -17.72 -11.69 3.81
C GLU A 46 -16.21 -11.51 4.03
N THR A 47 -15.39 -11.73 2.98
CA THR A 47 -13.94 -11.51 3.04
C THR A 47 -13.61 -10.08 3.49
N VAL A 48 -14.27 -9.09 2.89
CA VAL A 48 -14.01 -7.68 3.21
C VAL A 48 -14.48 -7.32 4.62
N ARG A 49 -15.64 -7.81 5.06
CA ARG A 49 -16.13 -7.64 6.44
C ARG A 49 -15.16 -8.22 7.47
N ASN A 50 -14.66 -9.43 7.23
CA ASN A 50 -13.72 -10.09 8.13
C ASN A 50 -12.41 -9.31 8.28
N ILE A 51 -11.85 -8.83 7.16
CA ILE A 51 -10.63 -8.03 7.15
C ILE A 51 -10.86 -6.67 7.82
N TYR A 52 -11.97 -5.98 7.49
CA TYR A 52 -12.34 -4.71 8.11
C TYR A 52 -12.50 -4.83 9.64
N ALA A 53 -13.21 -5.87 10.08
CA ALA A 53 -13.43 -6.13 11.50
C ALA A 53 -12.12 -6.43 12.24
N ALA A 54 -11.25 -7.26 11.64
CA ALA A 54 -9.96 -7.60 12.22
C ALA A 54 -9.05 -6.36 12.33
N CYS A 55 -8.92 -5.57 11.27
CA CYS A 55 -8.12 -4.35 11.29
C CYS A 55 -8.67 -3.31 12.29
N SER A 56 -9.99 -3.16 12.38
CA SER A 56 -10.64 -2.28 13.35
C SER A 56 -10.36 -2.73 14.79
N ALA A 57 -10.48 -4.02 15.09
CA ALA A 57 -10.20 -4.58 16.41
C ALA A 57 -8.70 -4.57 16.76
N ALA A 58 -7.84 -4.61 15.75
CA ALA A 58 -6.39 -4.53 15.90
C ALA A 58 -5.87 -3.12 16.16
N GLY A 59 -6.71 -2.08 16.01
CA GLY A 59 -6.32 -0.68 16.23
C GLY A 59 -5.57 -0.05 15.04
N VAL A 60 -5.74 -0.58 13.83
CA VAL A 60 -5.23 0.03 12.59
C VAL A 60 -5.88 1.40 12.39
N ASP A 61 -5.11 2.39 11.93
CA ASP A 61 -5.58 3.78 11.84
C ASP A 61 -6.46 4.03 10.61
N ILE A 62 -6.12 3.39 9.49
CA ILE A 62 -6.75 3.60 8.18
C ILE A 62 -6.96 2.24 7.53
N ILE A 63 -8.13 2.01 6.96
CA ILE A 63 -8.45 0.78 6.23
C ILE A 63 -8.89 1.16 4.82
N GLU A 64 -8.14 0.76 3.81
CA GLU A 64 -8.39 1.06 2.40
C GLU A 64 -9.18 -0.07 1.74
N LEU A 65 -10.48 0.14 1.57
CA LEU A 65 -11.44 -0.88 1.14
C LEU A 65 -11.48 -1.14 -0.37
N GLY A 66 -10.75 -0.37 -1.16
CA GLY A 66 -10.69 -0.58 -2.61
C GLY A 66 -10.50 0.72 -3.38
N TYR A 67 -11.03 0.72 -4.58
CA TYR A 67 -10.95 1.87 -5.49
C TYR A 67 -12.30 2.61 -5.58
N ARG A 68 -12.24 3.90 -5.90
CA ARG A 68 -13.34 4.73 -6.37
C ARG A 68 -13.02 5.21 -7.78
N ASN A 69 -12.95 4.25 -8.72
CA ASN A 69 -12.64 4.50 -10.12
C ASN A 69 -13.92 4.59 -10.96
N SER A 70 -13.83 5.29 -12.10
CA SER A 70 -14.97 5.47 -12.99
C SER A 70 -15.42 4.17 -13.66
N LYS A 71 -16.72 3.96 -13.73
CA LYS A 71 -17.36 2.86 -14.47
C LYS A 71 -17.19 3.00 -16.00
N ASP A 72 -16.81 4.17 -16.48
CA ASP A 72 -16.47 4.41 -17.89
C ASP A 72 -15.12 3.76 -18.28
N HIS A 73 -14.20 3.65 -17.33
CA HIS A 73 -12.90 3.02 -17.53
C HIS A 73 -12.88 1.54 -17.14
N PHE A 74 -13.73 1.14 -16.21
CA PHE A 74 -13.81 -0.23 -15.71
C PHE A 74 -15.23 -0.76 -15.82
N SER A 75 -15.44 -1.77 -16.68
CA SER A 75 -16.75 -2.42 -16.79
C SER A 75 -17.09 -3.20 -15.51
N PRO A 76 -18.27 -2.98 -14.89
CA PRO A 76 -18.76 -3.79 -13.77
C PRO A 76 -18.90 -5.29 -14.08
N ASP A 77 -19.01 -5.67 -15.36
CA ASP A 77 -19.05 -7.09 -15.76
C ASP A 77 -17.71 -7.79 -15.57
N LYS A 78 -16.61 -7.05 -15.66
CA LYS A 78 -15.24 -7.57 -15.53
C LYS A 78 -14.68 -7.42 -14.12
N TYR A 79 -15.03 -6.33 -13.45
CA TYR A 79 -14.48 -5.95 -12.16
C TYR A 79 -15.52 -6.07 -11.04
N GLY A 80 -15.05 -6.47 -9.86
CA GLY A 80 -15.89 -6.57 -8.68
C GLY A 80 -16.21 -5.21 -8.03
N ALA A 81 -17.10 -5.25 -7.05
CA ALA A 81 -17.61 -4.05 -6.36
C ALA A 81 -16.51 -3.18 -5.71
N TRP A 82 -15.40 -3.78 -5.31
CA TRP A 82 -14.28 -3.09 -4.65
C TRP A 82 -13.41 -2.29 -5.63
N ARG A 83 -13.72 -2.31 -6.94
CA ARG A 83 -13.17 -1.39 -7.92
C ARG A 83 -13.87 -0.03 -7.90
N PHE A 84 -15.09 0.01 -7.39
CA PHE A 84 -15.96 1.19 -7.39
C PHE A 84 -16.28 1.67 -5.98
N CYS A 85 -16.32 0.77 -5.01
CA CYS A 85 -16.62 1.04 -3.59
C CYS A 85 -17.87 1.94 -3.43
N ASP A 86 -18.96 1.55 -4.12
CA ASP A 86 -20.26 2.24 -3.97
C ASP A 86 -20.70 2.25 -2.49
N GLU A 87 -21.38 3.31 -2.04
CA GLU A 87 -21.72 3.53 -0.62
C GLU A 87 -22.47 2.35 0.03
N ASP A 88 -23.40 1.74 -0.71
CA ASP A 88 -24.15 0.58 -0.23
C ASP A 88 -23.24 -0.62 0.10
N MET A 89 -22.20 -0.84 -0.70
CA MET A 89 -21.25 -1.91 -0.46
C MET A 89 -20.34 -1.61 0.72
N LEU A 90 -19.90 -0.36 0.84
CA LEU A 90 -19.12 0.10 1.98
C LEU A 90 -19.93 -0.01 3.27
N ALA A 91 -21.19 0.43 3.27
CA ALA A 91 -22.09 0.32 4.42
C ALA A 91 -22.26 -1.14 4.86
N LYS A 92 -22.53 -2.05 3.92
CA LYS A 92 -22.65 -3.50 4.20
C LYS A 92 -21.35 -4.10 4.76
N ALA A 93 -20.18 -3.67 4.26
CA ALA A 93 -18.90 -4.19 4.72
C ALA A 93 -18.55 -3.76 6.14
N THR A 94 -19.04 -2.61 6.57
CA THR A 94 -18.71 -2.02 7.87
C THR A 94 -19.83 -2.17 8.91
N GLU A 95 -20.99 -2.69 8.51
CA GLU A 95 -22.15 -2.85 9.37
C GLU A 95 -21.86 -3.67 10.63
N GLY A 96 -22.25 -3.16 11.79
CA GLY A 96 -22.08 -3.84 13.08
C GLY A 96 -20.66 -3.81 13.65
N VAL A 97 -19.68 -3.24 12.93
CA VAL A 97 -18.31 -3.08 13.42
C VAL A 97 -18.12 -1.65 13.94
N PRO A 98 -17.62 -1.45 15.17
CA PRO A 98 -17.29 -0.11 15.65
C PRO A 98 -16.31 0.61 14.72
N LYS A 99 -16.63 1.85 14.33
CA LYS A 99 -15.75 2.68 13.48
C LYS A 99 -14.58 3.21 14.33
N THR A 100 -13.53 2.43 14.47
CA THR A 100 -12.30 2.80 15.19
C THR A 100 -11.21 3.32 14.26
N ALA A 101 -11.29 2.98 12.97
CA ALA A 101 -10.36 3.39 11.93
C ALA A 101 -11.04 4.35 10.92
N LYS A 102 -10.23 5.16 10.24
CA LYS A 102 -10.68 5.92 9.07
C LYS A 102 -10.83 4.98 7.88
N ILE A 103 -11.88 5.14 7.12
CA ILE A 103 -12.11 4.40 5.87
C ILE A 103 -11.50 5.18 4.72
N ALA A 104 -10.68 4.52 3.92
CA ALA A 104 -10.08 5.08 2.72
C ALA A 104 -10.50 4.33 1.46
N VAL A 105 -10.52 5.05 0.34
CA VAL A 105 -10.61 4.50 -1.01
C VAL A 105 -9.61 5.19 -1.91
N MET A 106 -9.13 4.49 -2.95
CA MET A 106 -8.17 5.04 -3.89
C MET A 106 -8.82 5.46 -5.19
N GLN A 107 -8.45 6.63 -5.69
CA GLN A 107 -8.69 7.06 -7.07
C GLN A 107 -7.40 6.96 -7.86
N ASP A 108 -7.43 6.30 -9.02
CA ASP A 108 -6.34 6.34 -9.98
C ASP A 108 -6.54 7.56 -10.89
N ALA A 109 -5.63 8.52 -10.86
CA ALA A 109 -5.79 9.81 -11.56
C ALA A 109 -6.07 9.69 -13.06
N HIS A 110 -5.69 8.55 -13.69
CA HIS A 110 -5.99 8.30 -15.11
C HIS A 110 -7.37 7.68 -15.35
N LYS A 111 -8.03 7.18 -14.29
CA LYS A 111 -9.19 6.28 -14.40
C LYS A 111 -10.30 6.65 -13.44
N ALA A 112 -10.24 7.86 -12.92
CA ALA A 112 -11.22 8.42 -12.01
C ALA A 112 -11.58 9.84 -12.42
N SER A 113 -12.77 10.27 -12.02
CA SER A 113 -13.31 11.61 -12.19
C SER A 113 -13.62 12.22 -10.82
N GLU A 114 -13.71 13.55 -10.75
CA GLU A 114 -14.21 14.24 -9.58
C GLU A 114 -15.64 13.82 -9.22
N ASP A 115 -16.45 13.48 -10.23
CA ASP A 115 -17.86 13.09 -10.05
C ASP A 115 -18.01 11.68 -9.46
N ASP A 116 -16.96 10.86 -9.45
CA ASP A 116 -16.99 9.56 -8.81
C ASP A 116 -17.04 9.65 -7.27
N VAL A 117 -16.80 10.81 -6.69
CA VAL A 117 -16.80 11.08 -5.24
C VAL A 117 -17.99 11.95 -4.85
N LEU A 118 -18.87 11.43 -3.99
CA LEU A 118 -19.99 12.17 -3.42
C LEU A 118 -19.49 13.22 -2.40
N PRO A 119 -20.32 14.20 -1.99
CA PRO A 119 -20.04 15.02 -0.81
C PRO A 119 -19.78 14.15 0.43
N LYS A 120 -18.89 14.57 1.33
CA LYS A 120 -18.54 13.80 2.56
C LYS A 120 -19.77 13.52 3.44
N SER A 121 -20.77 14.39 3.43
CA SER A 121 -22.03 14.20 4.18
C SER A 121 -22.85 13.00 3.71
N GLU A 122 -22.59 12.48 2.51
CA GLU A 122 -23.28 11.36 1.88
C GLU A 122 -22.43 10.09 1.82
N SER A 123 -21.24 10.10 2.47
CA SER A 123 -20.29 9.00 2.40
C SER A 123 -19.73 8.65 3.78
N ILE A 124 -19.51 7.33 4.00
CA ILE A 124 -18.81 6.85 5.18
C ILE A 124 -17.28 6.89 5.03
N VAL A 125 -16.77 7.13 3.82
CA VAL A 125 -15.33 7.29 3.52
C VAL A 125 -14.80 8.54 4.20
N ASP A 126 -13.60 8.47 4.74
CA ASP A 126 -12.94 9.58 5.42
C ASP A 126 -11.78 10.16 4.59
N ILE A 127 -11.11 9.29 3.81
CA ILE A 127 -9.90 9.65 3.07
C ILE A 127 -10.03 9.23 1.61
N ILE A 128 -9.76 10.15 0.70
CA ILE A 128 -9.55 9.85 -0.73
C ILE A 128 -8.04 9.83 -1.00
N ARG A 129 -7.53 8.68 -1.44
CA ARG A 129 -6.12 8.51 -1.78
C ARG A 129 -5.96 8.55 -3.30
N VAL A 130 -5.25 9.54 -3.82
CA VAL A 130 -5.08 9.73 -5.27
C VAL A 130 -3.75 9.14 -5.71
N ALA A 131 -3.79 8.05 -6.47
CA ALA A 131 -2.62 7.44 -7.07
C ALA A 131 -2.32 8.06 -8.44
N THR A 132 -1.08 8.43 -8.69
CA THR A 132 -0.66 9.09 -9.94
C THR A 132 0.78 8.79 -10.31
N TYR A 133 1.08 8.90 -11.59
CA TYR A 133 2.44 9.09 -12.08
C TYR A 133 2.78 10.58 -12.10
N VAL A 134 4.06 10.94 -11.96
CA VAL A 134 4.48 12.35 -11.93
C VAL A 134 4.03 13.11 -13.20
N LYS A 135 4.06 12.49 -14.37
CA LYS A 135 3.59 13.09 -15.63
C LYS A 135 2.12 13.54 -15.64
N ASP A 136 1.31 13.04 -14.70
CA ASP A 136 -0.11 13.36 -14.56
C ASP A 136 -0.43 14.04 -13.23
N ILE A 137 0.56 14.70 -12.65
CA ILE A 137 0.43 15.32 -11.34
C ILE A 137 -0.69 16.37 -11.27
N ASP A 138 -0.91 17.12 -12.36
CA ASP A 138 -1.98 18.13 -12.45
C ASP A 138 -3.37 17.52 -12.23
N LYS A 139 -3.61 16.32 -12.81
CA LYS A 139 -4.87 15.58 -12.60
C LYS A 139 -5.02 15.13 -11.15
N ALA A 140 -3.94 14.66 -10.54
CA ALA A 140 -3.96 14.24 -9.15
C ALA A 140 -4.23 15.42 -8.21
N ILE A 141 -3.64 16.58 -8.47
CA ILE A 141 -3.87 17.82 -7.73
C ILE A 141 -5.35 18.22 -7.86
N ALA A 142 -5.92 18.18 -9.08
CA ALA A 142 -7.33 18.49 -9.29
C ALA A 142 -8.26 17.57 -8.51
N LEU A 143 -8.05 16.24 -8.58
CA LEU A 143 -8.84 15.26 -7.83
C LEU A 143 -8.69 15.41 -6.31
N ALA A 144 -7.47 15.62 -5.81
CA ALA A 144 -7.22 15.82 -4.39
C ALA A 144 -7.88 17.10 -3.88
N ASN A 145 -7.82 18.19 -4.64
CA ASN A 145 -8.49 19.44 -4.31
C ASN A 145 -10.02 19.34 -4.37
N SER A 146 -10.54 18.57 -5.34
CA SER A 146 -11.97 18.28 -5.39
C SER A 146 -12.41 17.48 -4.16
N ALA A 147 -11.65 16.44 -3.78
CA ALA A 147 -11.94 15.65 -2.58
C ALA A 147 -11.92 16.51 -1.30
N THR A 148 -10.88 17.32 -1.09
CA THR A 148 -10.80 18.21 0.09
C THR A 148 -11.92 19.25 0.11
N LYS A 149 -12.31 19.79 -1.05
CA LYS A 149 -13.44 20.73 -1.20
C LYS A 149 -14.78 20.07 -0.85
N LYS A 150 -14.91 18.76 -1.11
CA LYS A 150 -16.08 17.96 -0.74
C LYS A 150 -16.07 17.53 0.75
N GLY A 151 -15.02 17.85 1.51
CA GLY A 151 -14.92 17.63 2.95
C GLY A 151 -14.12 16.40 3.38
N TYR A 152 -13.42 15.72 2.47
CA TYR A 152 -12.55 14.57 2.78
C TYR A 152 -11.13 15.02 3.16
N GLU A 153 -10.44 14.20 3.93
CA GLU A 153 -8.99 14.20 3.87
C GLU A 153 -8.55 13.61 2.53
N ALA A 154 -7.43 14.09 2.01
CA ALA A 154 -6.87 13.53 0.78
C ALA A 154 -5.36 13.26 0.92
N THR A 155 -4.86 12.29 0.14
CA THR A 155 -3.43 12.03 -0.03
C THR A 155 -3.09 11.94 -1.52
N ILE A 156 -1.83 12.19 -1.88
CA ILE A 156 -1.30 11.91 -3.21
C ILE A 156 -0.26 10.82 -3.10
N ASN A 157 -0.37 9.78 -3.94
CA ASN A 157 0.49 8.60 -3.93
C ASN A 157 1.25 8.53 -5.25
N ILE A 158 2.54 8.89 -5.25
CA ILE A 158 3.40 8.95 -6.45
C ILE A 158 3.88 7.55 -6.79
N MET A 159 3.27 6.96 -7.84
CA MET A 159 3.59 5.62 -8.33
C MET A 159 4.87 5.60 -9.18
N ALA A 160 5.49 4.42 -9.29
CA ALA A 160 6.69 4.14 -10.09
C ALA A 160 7.80 5.16 -9.85
N ILE A 161 8.01 5.53 -8.61
CA ILE A 161 8.92 6.60 -8.23
C ILE A 161 10.37 6.34 -8.67
N SER A 162 10.74 5.08 -8.82
CA SER A 162 12.05 4.63 -9.32
C SER A 162 12.32 5.01 -10.78
N HIS A 163 11.27 5.36 -11.55
CA HIS A 163 11.38 5.78 -12.97
C HIS A 163 11.24 7.29 -13.17
N VAL A 164 11.06 8.04 -12.09
CA VAL A 164 10.83 9.47 -12.19
C VAL A 164 12.16 10.22 -12.34
N LEU A 165 12.23 11.13 -13.32
CA LEU A 165 13.36 12.03 -13.42
C LEU A 165 13.40 12.97 -12.23
N GLU A 166 14.59 13.24 -11.72
CA GLU A 166 14.80 14.00 -10.49
C GLU A 166 14.15 15.39 -10.54
N ARG A 167 14.29 16.09 -11.67
CA ARG A 167 13.70 17.41 -11.89
C ARG A 167 12.17 17.37 -11.86
N ASP A 168 11.59 16.37 -12.52
CA ASP A 168 10.13 16.28 -12.61
C ASP A 168 9.51 15.94 -11.25
N LEU A 169 10.23 15.14 -10.42
CA LEU A 169 9.84 14.91 -9.03
C LEU A 169 9.90 16.17 -8.19
N ASP A 170 10.96 16.97 -8.34
CA ASP A 170 11.12 18.25 -7.62
C ASP A 170 9.98 19.22 -7.94
N GLU A 171 9.63 19.36 -9.22
CA GLU A 171 8.52 20.20 -9.67
C GLU A 171 7.17 19.67 -9.12
N ALA A 172 6.92 18.37 -9.20
CA ALA A 172 5.70 17.76 -8.67
C ALA A 172 5.55 17.95 -7.15
N LEU A 173 6.60 17.74 -6.38
CA LEU A 173 6.57 17.95 -4.93
C LEU A 173 6.31 19.42 -4.56
N GLN A 174 6.90 20.37 -5.32
CA GLN A 174 6.64 21.78 -5.14
C GLN A 174 5.17 22.12 -5.41
N GLN A 175 4.59 21.62 -6.49
CA GLN A 175 3.17 21.81 -6.81
C GLN A 175 2.28 21.23 -5.71
N ILE A 176 2.54 19.99 -5.27
CA ILE A 176 1.77 19.36 -4.18
C ILE A 176 1.80 20.23 -2.92
N GLU A 177 2.97 20.74 -2.53
CA GLU A 177 3.09 21.60 -1.34
C GLU A 177 2.28 22.86 -1.46
N THR A 178 2.35 23.55 -2.62
CA THR A 178 1.79 24.90 -2.78
C THR A 178 0.34 24.92 -3.23
N GLU A 179 -0.11 23.89 -3.95
CA GLU A 179 -1.42 23.90 -4.63
C GLU A 179 -2.46 22.99 -3.96
N THR A 180 -2.06 22.21 -2.95
CA THR A 180 -2.99 21.28 -2.29
C THR A 180 -3.02 21.43 -0.78
N SER A 181 -4.11 20.92 -0.19
CA SER A 181 -4.26 20.74 1.26
C SER A 181 -4.26 19.25 1.67
N VAL A 182 -3.62 18.38 0.88
CA VAL A 182 -3.49 16.96 1.23
C VAL A 182 -2.80 16.77 2.57
N VAL A 183 -3.21 15.76 3.32
CA VAL A 183 -2.63 15.46 4.63
C VAL A 183 -1.28 14.74 4.52
N ALA A 184 -1.07 13.97 3.43
CA ALA A 184 0.17 13.26 3.19
C ALA A 184 0.45 13.06 1.70
N CYS A 185 1.74 12.96 1.34
CA CYS A 185 2.22 12.52 0.04
C CYS A 185 3.05 11.25 0.19
N TYR A 186 2.78 10.24 -0.62
CA TYR A 186 3.38 8.91 -0.49
C TYR A 186 4.48 8.64 -1.51
N ILE A 187 5.57 8.09 -1.02
CA ILE A 187 6.60 7.40 -1.79
C ILE A 187 6.06 6.00 -2.11
N VAL A 188 5.88 5.66 -3.41
CA VAL A 188 5.36 4.35 -3.80
C VAL A 188 6.40 3.57 -4.58
N ASP A 189 6.99 2.56 -3.95
CA ASP A 189 7.87 1.57 -4.59
C ASP A 189 7.02 0.55 -5.37
N SER A 190 6.50 0.99 -6.53
CA SER A 190 5.55 0.22 -7.34
C SER A 190 6.10 -1.10 -7.87
N PHE A 191 7.43 -1.21 -8.02
CA PHE A 191 8.08 -2.38 -8.58
C PHE A 191 8.79 -3.23 -7.52
N GLY A 192 8.85 -2.75 -6.28
CA GLY A 192 9.56 -3.41 -5.19
C GLY A 192 11.07 -3.49 -5.49
N SER A 193 11.62 -2.45 -6.11
CA SER A 193 13.00 -2.38 -6.63
C SER A 193 13.93 -1.51 -5.79
N LEU A 194 13.38 -0.70 -4.88
CA LEU A 194 14.19 0.23 -4.07
C LEU A 194 14.97 -0.49 -2.98
N TYR A 195 16.16 0.00 -2.70
CA TYR A 195 16.99 -0.35 -1.58
C TYR A 195 16.94 0.72 -0.48
N SER A 196 17.54 0.47 0.67
CA SER A 196 17.48 1.38 1.82
C SER A 196 18.08 2.75 1.54
N GLU A 197 19.14 2.81 0.73
CA GLU A 197 19.76 4.08 0.29
C GLU A 197 18.85 4.90 -0.61
N ASP A 198 18.02 4.25 -1.45
CA ASP A 198 17.02 4.94 -2.27
C ASP A 198 15.91 5.53 -1.38
N ILE A 199 15.48 4.77 -0.36
CA ILE A 199 14.49 5.23 0.62
C ILE A 199 15.04 6.43 1.40
N ASP A 200 16.29 6.37 1.88
CA ASP A 200 16.94 7.49 2.56
C ASP A 200 16.95 8.74 1.68
N TYR A 201 17.38 8.61 0.44
CA TYR A 201 17.42 9.71 -0.53
C TYR A 201 16.04 10.31 -0.78
N LEU A 202 15.04 9.46 -1.09
CA LEU A 202 13.69 9.91 -1.40
C LEU A 202 13.03 10.59 -0.20
N VAL A 203 13.16 10.04 1.01
CA VAL A 203 12.60 10.64 2.22
C VAL A 203 13.20 12.04 2.45
N HIS A 204 14.51 12.19 2.34
CA HIS A 204 15.15 13.51 2.47
C HIS A 204 14.66 14.49 1.39
N LYS A 205 14.49 14.01 0.14
CA LYS A 205 13.94 14.83 -0.94
C LYS A 205 12.52 15.29 -0.62
N PHE A 206 11.63 14.39 -0.21
CA PHE A 206 10.26 14.74 0.19
C PHE A 206 10.25 15.73 1.36
N GLN A 207 11.04 15.50 2.40
CA GLN A 207 11.16 16.42 3.55
C GLN A 207 11.66 17.82 3.17
N ARG A 208 12.45 17.92 2.11
CA ARG A 208 12.95 19.21 1.61
C ARG A 208 11.83 20.06 1.02
N TYR A 209 10.91 19.45 0.29
CA TYR A 209 9.83 20.15 -0.42
C TYR A 209 8.54 20.23 0.39
N LEU A 210 8.16 19.15 1.05
CA LEU A 210 6.90 19.05 1.79
C LEU A 210 7.11 19.53 3.23
N ARG A 211 6.69 20.76 3.51
CA ARG A 211 6.86 21.38 4.82
C ARG A 211 5.60 21.32 5.68
N THR A 212 4.45 21.23 5.02
CA THR A 212 3.12 21.23 5.67
C THR A 212 2.40 19.88 5.55
N LYS A 213 2.96 18.94 4.81
CA LYS A 213 2.40 17.62 4.55
C LYS A 213 3.19 16.54 5.29
N GLU A 214 2.49 15.51 5.71
CA GLU A 214 3.14 14.27 6.16
C GLU A 214 3.68 13.48 4.97
N ILE A 215 4.64 12.60 5.24
CA ILE A 215 5.16 11.67 4.24
C ILE A 215 4.64 10.28 4.53
N GLY A 216 4.21 9.59 3.48
CA GLY A 216 3.80 8.20 3.52
C GLY A 216 4.72 7.29 2.71
N ILE A 217 4.65 5.99 2.97
CA ILE A 217 5.39 4.97 2.22
C ILE A 217 4.51 3.77 1.93
N HIS A 218 4.60 3.29 0.68
CA HIS A 218 3.98 2.05 0.21
C HIS A 218 5.00 1.25 -0.59
N CYS A 219 5.40 0.08 -0.08
CA CYS A 219 6.43 -0.74 -0.71
C CYS A 219 5.89 -2.09 -1.17
N HIS A 220 6.12 -2.41 -2.46
CA HIS A 220 6.00 -3.77 -2.97
C HIS A 220 7.23 -4.62 -2.61
N ASN A 221 7.07 -5.94 -2.62
CA ASN A 221 8.02 -6.87 -1.98
C ASN A 221 8.84 -7.71 -2.98
N SER A 222 9.04 -7.25 -4.21
CA SER A 222 9.72 -8.03 -5.27
C SER A 222 11.14 -8.45 -4.88
N MET A 223 11.89 -7.55 -4.27
CA MET A 223 13.24 -7.80 -3.74
C MET A 223 13.25 -8.27 -2.27
N GLN A 224 12.08 -8.58 -1.68
CA GLN A 224 11.90 -8.95 -0.28
C GLN A 224 12.35 -7.87 0.72
N LEU A 225 12.32 -6.60 0.31
CA LEU A 225 12.78 -5.46 1.10
C LEU A 225 11.63 -4.57 1.60
N ALA A 226 10.36 -4.86 1.27
CA ALA A 226 9.24 -3.98 1.61
C ALA A 226 9.18 -3.64 3.11
N PHE A 227 9.35 -4.62 3.98
CA PHE A 227 9.36 -4.39 5.43
C PHE A 227 10.61 -3.63 5.89
N ALA A 228 11.80 -3.99 5.39
CA ALA A 228 13.05 -3.32 5.71
C ALA A 228 13.04 -1.84 5.26
N ASN A 229 12.57 -1.57 4.05
CA ASN A 229 12.41 -0.23 3.49
C ASN A 229 11.39 0.60 4.28
N THR A 230 10.30 -0.03 4.76
CA THR A 230 9.34 0.65 5.64
C THR A 230 9.98 1.01 6.98
N ILE A 231 10.82 0.13 7.56
CA ILE A 231 11.59 0.44 8.78
C ILE A 231 12.55 1.62 8.55
N GLU A 232 13.27 1.61 7.42
CA GLU A 232 14.17 2.73 7.06
C GLU A 232 13.40 4.05 6.98
N ALA A 233 12.23 4.04 6.33
CA ALA A 233 11.37 5.22 6.28
C ALA A 233 10.91 5.67 7.69
N ILE A 234 10.57 4.74 8.59
CA ILE A 234 10.23 5.06 9.98
C ILE A 234 11.40 5.73 10.69
N ILE A 235 12.63 5.23 10.51
CA ILE A 235 13.85 5.81 11.09
C ILE A 235 14.05 7.25 10.61
N LYS A 236 13.66 7.55 9.36
CA LYS A 236 13.73 8.88 8.74
C LYS A 236 12.50 9.76 8.99
N ASN A 237 11.65 9.39 9.96
CA ASN A 237 10.46 10.14 10.39
C ASN A 237 9.28 10.15 9.40
N VAL A 238 9.17 9.16 8.53
CA VAL A 238 7.93 8.91 7.80
C VAL A 238 6.86 8.41 8.76
N ASN A 239 5.64 8.95 8.68
CA ASN A 239 4.58 8.70 9.64
C ASN A 239 3.36 7.96 9.07
N TYR A 240 3.16 7.91 7.76
CA TYR A 240 2.07 7.15 7.14
C TYR A 240 2.62 5.88 6.49
N LEU A 241 2.20 4.73 7.00
CA LEU A 241 2.80 3.44 6.68
C LEU A 241 1.75 2.48 6.14
N ASP A 242 1.92 2.03 4.90
CA ASP A 242 1.04 1.04 4.29
C ASP A 242 1.53 -0.39 4.55
N GLY A 243 0.59 -1.27 4.80
CA GLY A 243 0.81 -2.71 4.89
C GLY A 243 -0.41 -3.50 4.46
N THR A 244 -0.26 -4.80 4.29
CA THR A 244 -1.35 -5.70 3.96
C THR A 244 -1.26 -6.98 4.78
N LEU A 245 -2.39 -7.60 5.12
CA LEU A 245 -2.42 -8.87 5.83
C LEU A 245 -1.67 -9.92 5.03
N TYR A 246 -0.69 -10.55 5.67
CA TYR A 246 0.16 -11.57 5.07
C TYR A 246 0.87 -11.11 3.78
N GLY A 247 1.09 -9.81 3.66
CA GLY A 247 1.67 -9.20 2.47
C GLY A 247 0.82 -9.36 1.20
N LEU A 248 -0.49 -9.64 1.30
CA LEU A 248 -1.36 -9.82 0.14
C LEU A 248 -1.33 -8.60 -0.78
N GLY A 249 -1.01 -8.83 -2.05
CA GLY A 249 -0.98 -7.79 -3.07
C GLY A 249 -0.45 -8.31 -4.39
N ARG A 250 -0.36 -7.41 -5.34
CA ARG A 250 0.11 -7.74 -6.70
C ARG A 250 1.50 -8.38 -6.68
N ALA A 251 1.70 -9.42 -7.49
CA ALA A 251 2.97 -10.11 -7.70
C ALA A 251 3.62 -10.59 -6.38
N ALA A 252 4.76 -10.05 -5.98
CA ALA A 252 5.43 -10.42 -4.74
C ALA A 252 4.75 -9.87 -3.47
N GLY A 253 3.65 -9.12 -3.63
CA GLY A 253 2.91 -8.53 -2.53
C GLY A 253 3.54 -7.26 -1.97
N ASN A 254 3.22 -6.95 -0.72
CA ASN A 254 3.52 -5.69 -0.04
C ASN A 254 4.26 -5.92 1.29
N CYS A 255 4.50 -4.85 2.03
CA CYS A 255 4.92 -4.90 3.43
C CYS A 255 3.87 -5.66 4.27
N PRO A 256 4.22 -6.77 4.95
CA PRO A 256 3.26 -7.49 5.79
C PRO A 256 2.85 -6.67 7.00
N LEU A 257 1.53 -6.47 7.16
CA LEU A 257 0.95 -5.65 8.23
C LEU A 257 1.29 -6.18 9.62
N GLU A 258 1.26 -7.51 9.79
CA GLU A 258 1.60 -8.16 11.05
C GLU A 258 3.06 -7.96 11.48
N LEU A 259 3.99 -7.89 10.53
CA LEU A 259 5.39 -7.55 10.82
C LEU A 259 5.51 -6.08 11.21
N LEU A 260 4.84 -5.20 10.50
CA LEU A 260 4.85 -3.76 10.77
C LEU A 260 4.26 -3.47 12.16
N MET A 261 3.10 -4.02 12.50
CA MET A 261 2.49 -3.85 13.82
C MET A 261 3.37 -4.43 14.94
N GLY A 262 4.01 -5.59 14.71
CA GLY A 262 4.93 -6.20 15.65
C GLY A 262 6.20 -5.37 15.89
N PHE A 263 6.67 -4.66 14.88
CA PHE A 263 7.81 -3.73 14.97
C PHE A 263 7.46 -2.46 15.73
N LEU A 264 6.28 -1.90 15.45
CA LEU A 264 5.76 -0.69 16.10
C LEU A 264 5.30 -1.05 17.52
N LYS A 265 6.10 -0.73 18.54
CA LYS A 265 5.77 -0.98 19.95
C LYS A 265 4.68 0.00 20.46
N ASN A 266 3.63 0.19 19.71
CA ASN A 266 2.52 1.04 20.07
C ASN A 266 1.45 0.20 20.82
N PRO A 267 1.14 0.53 22.08
CA PRO A 267 0.20 -0.24 22.91
C PRO A 267 -1.24 -0.25 22.39
N LYS A 268 -1.59 0.60 21.43
CA LYS A 268 -2.91 0.57 20.78
C LYS A 268 -3.11 -0.65 19.89
N PHE A 269 -2.02 -1.24 19.37
CA PHE A 269 -2.12 -2.36 18.46
C PHE A 269 -2.32 -3.68 19.21
N ASN A 270 -3.37 -4.40 18.80
CA ASN A 270 -3.62 -5.78 19.18
C ASN A 270 -3.46 -6.67 17.93
N ILE A 271 -2.41 -7.46 17.86
CA ILE A 271 -2.10 -8.28 16.69
C ILE A 271 -2.98 -9.53 16.58
N LEU A 272 -3.64 -9.97 17.63
CA LEU A 272 -4.41 -11.23 17.64
C LEU A 272 -5.52 -11.27 16.58
N PRO A 273 -6.37 -10.23 16.42
CA PRO A 273 -7.38 -10.24 15.35
C PRO A 273 -6.78 -10.35 13.96
N ILE A 274 -5.56 -9.84 13.74
CA ILE A 274 -4.85 -9.97 12.46
C ILE A 274 -4.46 -11.43 12.21
N PHE A 275 -3.92 -12.13 13.21
CA PHE A 275 -3.59 -13.56 13.07
C PHE A 275 -4.83 -14.42 12.81
N GLU A 276 -5.92 -14.17 13.53
CA GLU A 276 -7.20 -14.86 13.31
C GLU A 276 -7.73 -14.63 11.89
N SER A 277 -7.64 -13.41 11.37
CA SER A 277 -8.05 -13.07 10.01
C SER A 277 -7.11 -13.69 8.95
N ILE A 278 -5.81 -13.73 9.22
CA ILE A 278 -4.86 -14.42 8.34
C ILE A 278 -5.23 -15.91 8.24
N GLU A 279 -5.45 -16.56 9.37
CA GLU A 279 -5.77 -18.00 9.41
C GLU A 279 -7.11 -18.32 8.74
N SER A 280 -8.16 -17.57 9.10
CA SER A 280 -9.53 -17.85 8.65
C SER A 280 -9.87 -17.33 7.25
N THR A 281 -9.21 -16.24 6.80
CA THR A 281 -9.59 -15.53 5.57
C THR A 281 -8.47 -15.52 4.54
N ILE A 282 -7.24 -15.13 4.92
CA ILE A 282 -6.16 -14.92 3.95
C ILE A 282 -5.53 -16.22 3.47
N LEU A 283 -5.27 -17.18 4.38
CA LEU A 283 -4.71 -18.48 3.98
C LEU A 283 -5.62 -19.28 3.04
N PRO A 284 -6.97 -19.30 3.21
CA PRO A 284 -7.86 -19.83 2.19
C PRO A 284 -7.72 -19.17 0.82
N LEU A 285 -7.63 -17.84 0.74
CA LEU A 285 -7.44 -17.11 -0.52
C LEU A 285 -6.12 -17.47 -1.23
N ARG A 286 -5.09 -17.85 -0.49
CA ARG A 286 -3.80 -18.26 -1.06
C ARG A 286 -3.91 -19.54 -1.91
N LYS A 287 -4.96 -20.33 -1.75
CA LYS A 287 -5.22 -21.48 -2.61
C LYS A 287 -5.74 -21.08 -4.00
N GLU A 288 -6.32 -19.90 -4.10
CA GLU A 288 -6.91 -19.35 -5.32
C GLU A 288 -5.99 -18.36 -6.03
N MET A 289 -5.23 -17.58 -5.24
CA MET A 289 -4.34 -16.52 -5.72
C MET A 289 -2.92 -16.75 -5.20
N GLU A 290 -1.93 -16.53 -6.05
CA GLU A 290 -0.53 -16.66 -5.67
C GLU A 290 0.12 -15.27 -5.55
N TRP A 291 0.69 -14.97 -4.39
CA TRP A 291 1.54 -13.80 -4.16
C TRP A 291 2.69 -14.17 -3.23
N GLY A 292 3.66 -13.29 -3.17
CA GLY A 292 4.86 -13.50 -2.34
C GLY A 292 6.09 -13.76 -3.20
N TYR A 293 7.16 -14.25 -2.57
CA TYR A 293 8.41 -14.48 -3.27
C TYR A 293 8.27 -15.49 -4.40
N ASN A 294 8.68 -15.06 -5.59
CA ASN A 294 8.84 -15.91 -6.76
C ASN A 294 9.98 -15.35 -7.62
N VAL A 295 10.79 -16.23 -8.24
CA VAL A 295 11.95 -15.80 -9.04
C VAL A 295 11.58 -14.83 -10.18
N PRO A 296 10.52 -15.04 -10.96
CA PRO A 296 10.04 -14.06 -11.94
C PRO A 296 9.75 -12.67 -11.35
N TYR A 297 9.14 -12.60 -10.16
CA TYR A 297 8.89 -11.32 -9.51
C TYR A 297 10.18 -10.64 -9.04
N MET A 298 11.12 -11.42 -8.51
CA MET A 298 12.46 -10.91 -8.17
C MET A 298 13.19 -10.40 -9.41
N ILE A 299 13.08 -11.08 -10.56
CA ILE A 299 13.66 -10.61 -11.81
C ILE A 299 13.06 -9.25 -12.22
N ALA A 300 11.73 -9.10 -12.17
CA ALA A 300 11.08 -7.83 -12.47
C ALA A 300 11.55 -6.70 -11.52
N GLY A 301 11.63 -6.96 -10.20
CA GLY A 301 12.15 -6.02 -9.23
C GLY A 301 13.61 -5.64 -9.48
N LYS A 302 14.48 -6.63 -9.73
CA LYS A 302 15.90 -6.41 -10.04
C LYS A 302 16.11 -5.55 -11.29
N LEU A 303 15.28 -5.75 -12.30
CA LEU A 303 15.31 -4.95 -13.55
C LEU A 303 14.53 -3.64 -13.42
N ASN A 304 13.89 -3.38 -12.28
CA ASN A 304 13.09 -2.20 -12.02
C ASN A 304 11.97 -2.00 -13.07
N ILE A 305 11.27 -3.07 -13.44
CA ILE A 305 10.22 -3.06 -14.46
C ILE A 305 8.87 -3.50 -13.91
N HIS A 306 7.80 -3.14 -14.61
CA HIS A 306 6.45 -3.50 -14.22
C HIS A 306 6.26 -5.03 -14.17
N PRO A 307 5.71 -5.62 -13.09
CA PRO A 307 5.68 -7.07 -12.88
C PRO A 307 4.66 -7.83 -13.74
N LEU A 308 3.98 -7.17 -14.70
CA LEU A 308 2.89 -7.77 -15.49
C LEU A 308 3.34 -9.05 -16.23
N ASP A 309 4.50 -9.02 -16.88
CA ASP A 309 4.97 -10.18 -17.65
C ASP A 309 5.50 -11.28 -16.73
N ALA A 310 6.03 -10.91 -15.56
CA ALA A 310 6.34 -11.88 -14.51
C ALA A 310 5.07 -12.55 -13.96
N MET A 311 3.98 -11.79 -13.79
CA MET A 311 2.67 -12.36 -13.40
C MET A 311 2.14 -13.33 -14.45
N LYS A 312 2.14 -12.93 -15.73
CA LYS A 312 1.73 -13.82 -16.84
C LYS A 312 2.56 -15.11 -16.89
N TYR A 313 3.87 -14.99 -16.63
CA TYR A 313 4.77 -16.15 -16.59
C TYR A 313 4.38 -17.11 -15.45
N VAL A 314 4.13 -16.57 -14.25
CA VAL A 314 3.73 -17.35 -13.07
C VAL A 314 2.36 -18.00 -13.29
N ASP A 315 1.39 -17.26 -13.84
CA ASP A 315 0.07 -17.78 -14.16
C ASP A 315 0.15 -18.94 -15.18
N ALA A 316 0.92 -18.77 -16.25
CA ALA A 316 1.14 -19.82 -17.25
C ALA A 316 1.81 -21.08 -16.65
N GLN A 317 2.78 -20.89 -15.75
CA GLN A 317 3.42 -22.01 -15.05
C GLN A 317 2.43 -22.75 -14.16
N ARG A 318 1.57 -22.03 -13.47
CA ARG A 318 0.54 -22.56 -12.57
C ARG A 318 -0.55 -23.34 -13.33
N ASP A 319 -0.92 -22.87 -14.52
CA ASP A 319 -1.88 -23.53 -15.41
C ASP A 319 -1.28 -24.74 -16.14
N GLY A 320 -0.02 -25.10 -15.86
CA GLY A 320 0.67 -26.25 -16.46
C GLY A 320 1.17 -25.98 -17.90
N SER A 321 1.13 -24.74 -18.37
CA SER A 321 1.69 -24.35 -19.66
C SER A 321 3.21 -24.46 -19.66
N LYS A 322 3.79 -24.82 -20.80
CA LYS A 322 5.23 -24.85 -20.97
C LYS A 322 5.77 -23.42 -21.02
N VAL A 323 6.57 -23.06 -20.03
CA VAL A 323 7.25 -21.76 -19.94
C VAL A 323 8.75 -21.93 -20.14
N ASP A 324 9.43 -20.85 -20.51
CA ASP A 324 10.90 -20.81 -20.57
C ASP A 324 11.52 -20.98 -19.18
N GLY A 325 12.77 -21.44 -19.13
CA GLY A 325 13.54 -21.41 -17.88
C GLY A 325 13.88 -19.97 -17.48
N PHE A 326 14.18 -19.75 -16.19
CA PHE A 326 14.45 -18.42 -15.62
C PHE A 326 15.57 -17.65 -16.31
N VAL A 327 16.58 -18.32 -16.85
CA VAL A 327 17.66 -17.66 -17.61
C VAL A 327 17.09 -16.99 -18.86
N LYS A 328 16.33 -17.72 -19.68
CA LYS A 328 15.73 -17.16 -20.90
C LYS A 328 14.68 -16.08 -20.57
N PHE A 329 13.91 -16.28 -19.50
CA PHE A 329 12.97 -15.26 -19.02
C PHE A 329 13.71 -13.97 -18.65
N TYR A 330 14.81 -14.05 -17.90
CA TYR A 330 15.63 -12.88 -17.54
C TYR A 330 16.23 -12.20 -18.77
N GLU A 331 16.80 -12.96 -19.71
CA GLU A 331 17.38 -12.40 -20.95
C GLU A 331 16.34 -11.65 -21.77
N ARG A 332 15.12 -12.21 -21.92
CA ARG A 332 14.01 -11.57 -22.63
C ARG A 332 13.59 -10.27 -21.94
N MET A 333 13.34 -10.30 -20.64
CA MET A 333 12.90 -9.12 -19.88
C MET A 333 13.95 -8.00 -19.93
N ARG A 334 15.25 -8.36 -19.88
CA ARG A 334 16.34 -7.40 -19.99
C ARG A 334 16.44 -6.78 -21.40
N ALA A 335 16.16 -7.54 -22.46
CA ALA A 335 16.20 -7.03 -23.84
C ALA A 335 15.05 -6.05 -24.10
N GLU A 336 13.87 -6.27 -23.52
CA GLU A 336 12.70 -5.39 -23.62
C GLU A 336 12.94 -4.05 -22.89
N ASP A 337 13.60 -4.08 -21.72
CA ASP A 337 13.95 -2.88 -20.94
C ASP A 337 14.91 -1.93 -21.70
N VAL A 338 15.84 -2.45 -22.46
CA VAL A 338 16.79 -1.65 -23.26
C VAL A 338 16.14 -0.99 -24.50
N SER A 339 14.92 -1.44 -24.88
CA SER A 339 14.22 -0.97 -26.10
C SER A 339 13.15 0.08 -25.81
N THR A 340 12.87 0.36 -24.53
CA THR A 340 11.93 1.39 -24.03
C THR A 340 12.66 2.58 -23.45
#